data_d5577305d9e4d2c5dc58f9c540b4b0bf
#
_entry.id   d5577305d9e4d2c5dc58f9c540b4b0bf
#
_cell.length_a   1.000
_cell.length_b   1.000
_cell.length_c   1.000
_cell.angle_alpha   90.00
_cell.angle_beta   90.00
_cell.angle_gamma   90.00
#
_symmetry.space_group_name_H-M   'P 1'
#
loop_
_entity.id
_entity.type
_entity.pdbx_description
1 polymer ?
#
loop_
_entity_poly.entity_id
_entity_poly.type
_entity_poly.pdbx_seq_one_letter_code
_entity_poly.pdbx_strand_id
1 'polypeptide(L)'
;MDLPNLEHVREFSFDFETWDPYLQSRGPGFVYGRAKVVGIAINLDTGFNVYFPLRHSEGNVSYGQLKPWLCDLFGSELRTSIAANYRYDAECLWSLGIDNNTYQVDIQIIEALLDEEKKSYSLASLCKDYGLPEKQKDKIEEALYRAGYVVGNKPDWSKLFKLEASLVGEYAQYDAKSTYDIYQLQKPIIEAEGLQAVAELESQLIPVLHDMRINGVPVNIAKAEEENSRLLFENSVMLEEI
;
A
#
# COMPACT_ATOMS: atom_id res chain seq x y z
N MET A 1 -19.07 16.65 6.01
CA MET A 1 -17.68 16.26 6.38
C MET A 1 -16.83 17.49 6.20
N ASP A 2 -16.22 17.96 7.28
CA ASP A 2 -15.34 19.14 7.21
C ASP A 2 -13.93 18.64 6.87
N LEU A 3 -13.56 18.80 5.59
CA LEU A 3 -12.23 18.46 5.09
C LEU A 3 -11.31 19.68 5.24
N PRO A 4 -10.02 19.50 5.63
CA PRO A 4 -9.11 20.61 5.77
C PRO A 4 -8.79 21.27 4.42
N ASN A 5 -8.46 22.56 4.45
CA ASN A 5 -7.88 23.27 3.31
C ASN A 5 -6.49 22.73 3.02
N LEU A 6 -6.18 22.50 1.75
CA LEU A 6 -4.92 21.92 1.27
C LEU A 6 -3.88 22.98 0.85
N GLU A 7 -4.18 24.27 0.94
CA GLU A 7 -3.33 25.36 0.46
C GLU A 7 -1.91 25.34 1.05
N HIS A 8 -1.79 24.97 2.33
CA HIS A 8 -0.52 24.94 3.05
C HIS A 8 0.10 23.55 3.17
N VAL A 9 -0.56 22.52 2.67
CA VAL A 9 -0.06 21.13 2.68
C VAL A 9 1.08 21.02 1.66
N ARG A 10 2.22 20.52 2.12
CA ARG A 10 3.41 20.23 1.29
C ARG A 10 3.75 18.75 1.30
N GLU A 11 3.57 18.10 2.43
CA GLU A 11 3.86 16.68 2.60
C GLU A 11 2.69 15.99 3.28
N PHE A 12 2.40 14.79 2.84
CA PHE A 12 1.42 13.95 3.48
C PHE A 12 1.78 12.48 3.28
N SER A 13 1.38 11.66 4.25
CA SER A 13 1.45 10.22 4.13
C SER A 13 0.06 9.62 4.07
N PHE A 14 -0.02 8.44 3.52
CA PHE A 14 -1.27 7.71 3.38
C PHE A 14 -1.05 6.20 3.44
N ASP A 15 -2.12 5.47 3.76
CA ASP A 15 -2.16 4.02 3.81
C ASP A 15 -3.56 3.54 3.44
N PHE A 16 -3.66 2.48 2.65
CA PHE A 16 -4.93 1.91 2.23
C PHE A 16 -5.25 0.62 2.98
N GLU A 17 -6.43 0.57 3.55
CA GLU A 17 -7.02 -0.69 3.98
C GLU A 17 -7.79 -1.32 2.81
N THR A 18 -7.54 -2.62 2.59
CA THR A 18 -8.01 -3.29 1.38
C THR A 18 -8.64 -4.65 1.66
N TRP A 19 -9.51 -5.06 0.75
CA TRP A 19 -9.92 -6.45 0.60
C TRP A 19 -9.30 -7.01 -0.67
N ASP A 20 -8.25 -7.79 -0.52
CA ASP A 20 -7.54 -8.46 -1.62
C ASP A 20 -7.32 -9.93 -1.27
N PRO A 21 -8.33 -10.80 -1.50
CA PRO A 21 -8.35 -12.17 -0.99
C PRO A 21 -7.29 -13.07 -1.64
N TYR A 22 -6.72 -12.65 -2.76
CA TYR A 22 -5.72 -13.43 -3.49
C TYR A 22 -4.31 -12.82 -3.43
N LEU A 23 -4.10 -11.79 -2.64
CA LEU A 23 -2.84 -11.05 -2.56
C LEU A 23 -1.64 -11.99 -2.37
N GLN A 24 -1.73 -12.93 -1.41
CA GLN A 24 -0.64 -13.86 -1.09
C GLN A 24 -0.39 -14.93 -2.18
N SER A 25 -1.40 -15.29 -2.96
CA SER A 25 -1.29 -16.36 -3.95
C SER A 25 -1.12 -15.89 -5.39
N ARG A 26 -1.56 -14.65 -5.69
CA ARG A 26 -1.61 -14.12 -7.07
C ARG A 26 -1.08 -12.70 -7.19
N GLY A 27 -0.59 -12.11 -6.10
CA GLY A 27 -0.18 -10.69 -6.03
C GLY A 27 -1.37 -9.74 -6.06
N PRO A 28 -1.11 -8.41 -6.11
CA PRO A 28 -2.13 -7.37 -6.05
C PRO A 28 -3.23 -7.54 -7.10
N GLY A 29 -4.47 -7.39 -6.67
CA GLY A 29 -5.65 -7.74 -7.46
C GLY A 29 -6.35 -6.57 -8.14
N PHE A 30 -5.94 -5.31 -7.93
CA PHE A 30 -6.67 -4.13 -8.40
C PHE A 30 -6.76 -4.05 -9.92
N VAL A 31 -5.65 -4.21 -10.62
CA VAL A 31 -5.60 -4.18 -12.10
C VAL A 31 -6.51 -5.25 -12.73
N TYR A 32 -6.77 -6.33 -12.00
CA TYR A 32 -7.65 -7.44 -12.45
C TYR A 32 -9.08 -7.35 -11.90
N GLY A 33 -9.45 -6.27 -11.21
CA GLY A 33 -10.78 -6.11 -10.60
C GLY A 33 -11.08 -7.10 -9.46
N ARG A 34 -10.06 -7.73 -8.86
CA ARG A 34 -10.19 -8.75 -7.80
C ARG A 34 -10.01 -8.21 -6.40
N ALA A 35 -9.52 -6.99 -6.27
CA ALA A 35 -9.33 -6.29 -5.00
C ALA A 35 -10.24 -5.06 -4.89
N LYS A 36 -10.47 -4.58 -3.68
CA LYS A 36 -11.26 -3.39 -3.39
C LYS A 36 -10.62 -2.59 -2.27
N VAL A 37 -10.60 -1.28 -2.42
CA VAL A 37 -10.25 -0.36 -1.34
C VAL A 37 -11.37 -0.38 -0.29
N VAL A 38 -11.02 -0.57 0.96
CA VAL A 38 -11.93 -0.58 2.12
C VAL A 38 -11.96 0.79 2.78
N GLY A 39 -10.83 1.46 2.86
CA GLY A 39 -10.69 2.80 3.36
C GLY A 39 -9.30 3.35 3.10
N ILE A 40 -9.10 4.63 3.41
CA ILE A 40 -7.82 5.31 3.29
C ILE A 40 -7.55 6.13 4.55
N ALA A 41 -6.37 5.98 5.13
CA ALA A 41 -5.84 6.86 6.15
C ALA A 41 -4.96 7.93 5.50
N ILE A 42 -5.11 9.17 5.93
CA ILE A 42 -4.34 10.34 5.48
C ILE A 42 -3.78 11.06 6.69
N ASN A 43 -2.48 11.31 6.68
CA ASN A 43 -1.81 12.17 7.65
C ASN A 43 -1.14 13.34 6.91
N LEU A 44 -1.54 14.57 7.25
CA LEU A 44 -0.99 15.79 6.65
C LEU A 44 0.09 16.40 7.57
N ASP A 45 1.05 17.11 6.98
CA ASP A 45 2.07 17.90 7.68
C ASP A 45 1.50 19.00 8.59
N THR A 46 0.23 19.36 8.39
CA THR A 46 -0.53 20.28 9.25
C THR A 46 -1.04 19.64 10.55
N GLY A 47 -0.80 18.34 10.79
CA GLY A 47 -1.23 17.59 11.96
C GLY A 47 -2.63 16.94 11.82
N PHE A 48 -3.28 17.07 10.66
CA PHE A 48 -4.52 16.34 10.38
C PHE A 48 -4.20 14.88 10.11
N ASN A 49 -4.81 13.96 10.89
CA ASN A 49 -4.66 12.52 10.72
C ASN A 49 -6.04 11.86 10.84
N VAL A 50 -6.53 11.25 9.77
CA VAL A 50 -7.87 10.70 9.70
C VAL A 50 -7.93 9.45 8.84
N TYR A 51 -8.86 8.55 9.18
CA TYR A 51 -9.26 7.44 8.34
C TYR A 51 -10.62 7.72 7.69
N PHE A 52 -10.72 7.50 6.39
CA PHE A 52 -11.94 7.58 5.61
C PHE A 52 -12.41 6.17 5.26
N PRO A 53 -13.38 5.61 5.99
CA PRO A 53 -13.97 4.31 5.67
C PRO A 53 -14.84 4.42 4.41
N LEU A 54 -14.64 3.50 3.46
CA LEU A 54 -15.33 3.51 2.16
C LEU A 54 -16.23 2.28 1.95
N ARG A 55 -15.81 1.12 2.46
CA ARG A 55 -16.50 -0.16 2.23
C ARG A 55 -16.48 -1.07 3.46
N HIS A 56 -16.69 -0.49 4.64
CA HIS A 56 -17.01 -1.25 5.85
C HIS A 56 -18.49 -1.65 5.86
N SER A 57 -18.88 -2.51 6.81
CA SER A 57 -20.27 -2.87 7.02
C SER A 57 -21.16 -1.67 7.32
N GLU A 58 -20.61 -0.64 8.01
CA GLU A 58 -21.29 0.59 8.37
C GLU A 58 -20.30 1.73 8.62
N GLY A 59 -20.80 2.96 8.78
CA GLY A 59 -19.97 4.12 9.08
C GLY A 59 -19.19 4.68 7.89
N ASN A 60 -19.50 4.26 6.66
CA ASN A 60 -18.77 4.70 5.47
C ASN A 60 -19.04 6.17 5.14
N VAL A 61 -18.01 6.85 4.65
CA VAL A 61 -18.12 8.17 4.07
C VAL A 61 -18.56 8.08 2.60
N SER A 62 -19.23 9.11 2.11
CA SER A 62 -19.57 9.20 0.69
C SER A 62 -18.30 9.42 -0.15
N TYR A 63 -17.94 8.42 -0.95
CA TYR A 63 -16.79 8.54 -1.86
C TYR A 63 -16.96 9.70 -2.84
N GLY A 64 -18.17 9.94 -3.34
CA GLY A 64 -18.46 11.05 -4.25
C GLY A 64 -18.19 12.44 -3.64
N GLN A 65 -18.35 12.58 -2.31
CA GLN A 65 -18.01 13.80 -1.59
C GLN A 65 -16.52 13.88 -1.24
N LEU A 66 -15.87 12.77 -1.00
CA LEU A 66 -14.44 12.70 -0.66
C LEU A 66 -13.53 12.82 -1.89
N LYS A 67 -13.93 12.24 -3.03
CA LYS A 67 -13.12 12.15 -4.25
C LYS A 67 -12.57 13.49 -4.73
N PRO A 68 -13.32 14.60 -4.81
CA PRO A 68 -12.78 15.88 -5.26
C PRO A 68 -11.61 16.37 -4.38
N TRP A 69 -11.70 16.16 -3.06
CA TRP A 69 -10.64 16.52 -2.13
C TRP A 69 -9.40 15.63 -2.29
N LEU A 70 -9.58 14.32 -2.50
CA LEU A 70 -8.47 13.42 -2.79
C LEU A 70 -7.80 13.77 -4.14
N CYS A 71 -8.61 14.09 -5.18
CA CYS A 71 -8.06 14.53 -6.46
C CYS A 71 -7.25 15.83 -6.34
N ASP A 72 -7.66 16.78 -5.49
CA ASP A 72 -6.85 17.97 -5.21
C ASP A 72 -5.57 17.59 -4.43
N LEU A 73 -5.68 16.75 -3.38
CA LEU A 73 -4.54 16.34 -2.56
C LEU A 73 -3.44 15.66 -3.39
N PHE A 74 -3.81 14.69 -4.22
CA PHE A 74 -2.87 13.91 -5.05
C PHE A 74 -2.55 14.60 -6.40
N GLY A 75 -3.31 15.59 -6.82
CA GLY A 75 -3.17 16.23 -8.13
C GLY A 75 -2.07 17.31 -8.24
N SER A 76 -1.41 17.67 -7.15
CA SER A 76 -0.45 18.79 -7.13
C SER A 76 1.00 18.31 -7.15
N GLU A 77 1.74 18.69 -8.19
CA GLU A 77 3.20 18.47 -8.31
C GLU A 77 4.02 19.19 -7.23
N LEU A 78 3.41 20.12 -6.49
CA LEU A 78 4.06 20.85 -5.40
C LEU A 78 4.01 20.11 -4.07
N ARG A 79 3.37 18.93 -4.03
CA ARG A 79 3.23 18.12 -2.83
C ARG A 79 4.04 16.83 -2.93
N THR A 80 4.49 16.36 -1.78
CA THR A 80 5.11 15.04 -1.62
C THR A 80 4.12 14.09 -0.95
N SER A 81 3.84 12.99 -1.58
CA SER A 81 3.06 11.88 -1.02
C SER A 81 3.97 10.75 -0.57
N ILE A 82 3.75 10.22 0.62
CA ILE A 82 4.63 9.27 1.28
C ILE A 82 3.83 8.02 1.64
N ALA A 83 4.34 6.84 1.28
CA ALA A 83 3.72 5.57 1.64
C ALA A 83 4.76 4.51 2.04
N ALA A 84 4.29 3.44 2.64
CA ALA A 84 5.06 2.22 2.88
C ALA A 84 4.61 1.14 1.89
N ASN A 85 5.46 0.71 0.96
CA ASN A 85 5.12 -0.12 -0.20
C ASN A 85 4.22 0.63 -1.20
N TYR A 86 4.67 1.79 -1.61
CA TYR A 86 3.95 2.75 -2.45
C TYR A 86 3.30 2.12 -3.70
N ARG A 87 3.94 1.14 -4.32
CA ARG A 87 3.43 0.48 -5.52
C ARG A 87 2.07 -0.17 -5.33
N TYR A 88 1.79 -0.74 -4.16
CA TYR A 88 0.48 -1.30 -3.83
C TYR A 88 -0.57 -0.21 -3.71
N ASP A 89 -0.22 0.88 -3.04
CA ASP A 89 -1.11 2.02 -2.82
C ASP A 89 -1.38 2.80 -4.11
N ALA A 90 -0.43 2.83 -5.04
CA ALA A 90 -0.64 3.39 -6.38
C ALA A 90 -1.73 2.63 -7.16
N GLU A 91 -1.78 1.29 -7.08
CA GLU A 91 -2.89 0.50 -7.67
C GLU A 91 -4.24 0.83 -6.99
N CYS A 92 -4.24 1.12 -5.67
CA CYS A 92 -5.44 1.54 -4.95
C CYS A 92 -5.95 2.90 -5.47
N LEU A 93 -5.08 3.90 -5.61
CA LEU A 93 -5.42 5.21 -6.18
C LEU A 93 -5.98 5.08 -7.59
N TRP A 94 -5.29 4.32 -8.45
CA TRP A 94 -5.75 4.04 -9.81
C TRP A 94 -7.14 3.40 -9.83
N SER A 95 -7.41 2.42 -8.97
CA SER A 95 -8.71 1.75 -8.87
C SER A 95 -9.85 2.66 -8.42
N LEU A 96 -9.51 3.75 -7.73
CA LEU A 96 -10.43 4.79 -7.31
C LEU A 96 -10.59 5.89 -8.38
N GLY A 97 -9.81 5.86 -9.45
CA GLY A 97 -9.78 6.88 -10.49
C GLY A 97 -9.25 8.21 -9.94
N ILE A 98 -8.16 8.15 -9.18
CA ILE A 98 -7.41 9.27 -8.65
C ILE A 98 -6.06 9.29 -9.34
N ASP A 99 -5.79 10.34 -10.12
CA ASP A 99 -4.49 10.58 -10.71
C ASP A 99 -3.54 11.13 -9.64
N ASN A 100 -2.31 10.64 -9.66
CA ASN A 100 -1.29 11.06 -8.70
C ASN A 100 -0.14 11.76 -9.41
N ASN A 101 -0.08 13.08 -9.25
CA ASN A 101 0.93 13.96 -9.82
C ASN A 101 1.95 14.44 -8.76
N THR A 102 1.86 13.97 -7.52
CA THR A 102 2.77 14.37 -6.46
C THR A 102 4.16 13.78 -6.65
N TYR A 103 5.15 14.35 -5.97
CA TYR A 103 6.43 13.66 -5.77
C TYR A 103 6.21 12.45 -4.83
N GLN A 104 6.53 11.24 -5.31
CA GLN A 104 6.16 9.98 -4.66
C GLN A 104 7.34 9.40 -3.89
N VAL A 105 7.16 9.12 -2.61
CA VAL A 105 8.20 8.57 -1.74
C VAL A 105 7.74 7.26 -1.09
N ASP A 106 8.55 6.22 -1.26
CA ASP A 106 8.39 4.95 -0.55
C ASP A 106 9.44 4.84 0.56
N ILE A 107 9.01 4.86 1.82
CA ILE A 107 9.93 4.76 2.97
C ILE A 107 10.70 3.45 3.03
N GLN A 108 10.18 2.38 2.41
CA GLN A 108 10.86 1.08 2.37
C GLN A 108 12.00 1.08 1.34
N ILE A 109 11.80 1.75 0.20
CA ILE A 109 12.86 1.96 -0.80
C ILE A 109 13.94 2.87 -0.21
N ILE A 110 13.55 3.97 0.41
CA ILE A 110 14.50 4.87 1.08
C ILE A 110 15.32 4.11 2.12
N GLU A 111 14.68 3.29 2.94
CA GLU A 111 15.40 2.52 3.95
C GLU A 111 16.39 1.52 3.33
N ALA A 112 16.06 0.93 2.19
CA ALA A 112 16.97 0.02 1.50
C ALA A 112 18.20 0.74 0.91
N LEU A 113 18.10 2.06 0.64
CA LEU A 113 19.25 2.89 0.27
C LEU A 113 20.13 3.23 1.49
N LEU A 114 19.53 3.36 2.68
CA LEU A 114 20.23 3.70 3.92
C LEU A 114 20.90 2.48 4.56
N ASP A 115 20.30 1.30 4.45
CA ASP A 115 20.80 0.04 5.01
C ASP A 115 20.30 -1.15 4.19
N GLU A 116 21.10 -1.57 3.21
CA GLU A 116 20.80 -2.69 2.31
C GLU A 116 20.92 -4.06 2.98
N GLU A 117 21.53 -4.14 4.16
CA GLU A 117 21.72 -5.40 4.89
C GLU A 117 20.56 -5.75 5.84
N LYS A 118 19.53 -4.91 5.93
CA LYS A 118 18.38 -5.17 6.79
C LYS A 118 17.64 -6.45 6.40
N LYS A 119 17.21 -7.19 7.42
CA LYS A 119 16.40 -8.41 7.23
C LYS A 119 14.95 -8.14 6.85
N SER A 120 14.43 -6.95 7.14
CA SER A 120 13.04 -6.57 6.89
C SER A 120 12.90 -5.07 6.76
N TYR A 121 12.21 -4.64 5.73
CA TYR A 121 11.81 -3.25 5.47
C TYR A 121 10.32 -3.02 5.75
N SER A 122 9.64 -3.95 6.42
CA SER A 122 8.22 -3.78 6.77
C SER A 122 8.03 -2.56 7.68
N LEU A 123 6.91 -1.85 7.55
CA LEU A 123 6.60 -0.69 8.39
C LEU A 123 6.76 -1.00 9.90
N ALA A 124 6.34 -2.18 10.34
CA ALA A 124 6.49 -2.60 11.74
C ALA A 124 7.96 -2.75 12.17
N SER A 125 8.84 -3.23 11.26
CA SER A 125 10.29 -3.30 11.53
C SER A 125 10.88 -1.90 11.61
N LEU A 126 10.54 -1.03 10.66
CA LEU A 126 11.03 0.34 10.62
C LEU A 126 10.57 1.14 11.86
N CYS A 127 9.30 1.00 12.27
CA CYS A 127 8.82 1.63 13.50
C CYS A 127 9.69 1.25 14.72
N LYS A 128 10.03 -0.04 14.84
CA LYS A 128 10.90 -0.52 15.92
C LYS A 128 12.31 0.06 15.84
N ASP A 129 12.90 0.06 14.64
CA ASP A 129 14.28 0.52 14.42
C ASP A 129 14.41 2.03 14.69
N TYR A 130 13.39 2.81 14.34
CA TYR A 130 13.32 4.25 14.59
C TYR A 130 12.75 4.63 15.97
N GLY A 131 12.45 3.65 16.81
CA GLY A 131 11.95 3.89 18.19
C GLY A 131 10.56 4.49 18.26
N LEU A 132 9.73 4.28 17.24
CA LEU A 132 8.32 4.72 17.26
C LEU A 132 7.48 3.77 18.13
N PRO A 133 6.34 4.24 18.66
CA PRO A 133 5.43 3.41 19.45
C PRO A 133 5.04 2.14 18.70
N GLU A 134 4.82 1.04 19.41
CA GLU A 134 4.34 -0.19 18.79
C GLU A 134 2.88 -0.09 18.36
N LYS A 135 2.58 -0.64 17.17
CA LYS A 135 1.22 -0.72 16.65
C LYS A 135 0.36 -1.65 17.49
N GLN A 136 -0.83 -1.21 17.88
CA GLN A 136 -1.77 -1.99 18.69
C GLN A 136 -2.52 -3.04 17.84
N LYS A 137 -1.79 -4.05 17.35
CA LYS A 137 -2.39 -5.17 16.60
C LYS A 137 -3.34 -6.02 17.42
N ASP A 138 -3.07 -6.12 18.72
CA ASP A 138 -3.82 -6.98 19.64
C ASP A 138 -5.32 -6.65 19.64
N LYS A 139 -5.68 -5.36 19.56
CA LYS A 139 -7.09 -4.94 19.50
C LYS A 139 -7.81 -5.46 18.26
N ILE A 140 -7.15 -5.40 17.10
CA ILE A 140 -7.71 -5.91 15.84
C ILE A 140 -7.82 -7.42 15.87
N GLU A 141 -6.76 -8.11 16.32
CA GLU A 141 -6.75 -9.56 16.43
C GLU A 141 -7.84 -10.06 17.39
N GLU A 142 -7.98 -9.44 18.54
CA GLU A 142 -9.05 -9.76 19.51
C GLU A 142 -10.44 -9.55 18.90
N ALA A 143 -10.65 -8.47 18.13
CA ALA A 143 -11.92 -8.21 17.47
C ALA A 143 -12.23 -9.24 16.39
N LEU A 144 -11.22 -9.66 15.60
CA LEU A 144 -11.36 -10.73 14.61
C LEU A 144 -11.70 -12.07 15.28
N TYR A 145 -11.02 -12.42 16.39
CA TYR A 145 -11.34 -13.64 17.16
C TYR A 145 -12.76 -13.59 17.73
N ARG A 146 -13.18 -12.49 18.37
CA ARG A 146 -14.53 -12.32 18.92
C ARG A 146 -15.61 -12.42 17.85
N ALA A 147 -15.34 -11.93 16.64
CA ALA A 147 -16.26 -12.00 15.51
C ALA A 147 -16.26 -13.39 14.81
N GLY A 148 -15.42 -14.33 15.24
CA GLY A 148 -15.28 -15.64 14.61
C GLY A 148 -14.56 -15.61 13.25
N TYR A 149 -13.88 -14.54 12.91
CA TYR A 149 -13.11 -14.43 11.68
C TYR A 149 -11.71 -15.01 11.87
N VAL A 150 -11.62 -16.33 11.69
CA VAL A 150 -10.39 -17.11 11.89
C VAL A 150 -10.15 -18.07 10.73
N VAL A 151 -8.88 -18.32 10.43
CA VAL A 151 -8.41 -19.39 9.53
C VAL A 151 -7.49 -20.31 10.33
N GLY A 152 -7.96 -21.51 10.62
CA GLY A 152 -7.33 -22.37 11.62
C GLY A 152 -7.37 -21.70 13.01
N ASN A 153 -6.20 -21.48 13.60
CA ASN A 153 -6.06 -20.85 14.92
C ASN A 153 -5.54 -19.39 14.84
N LYS A 154 -5.61 -18.75 13.66
CA LYS A 154 -5.10 -17.39 13.45
C LYS A 154 -6.21 -16.45 13.00
N PRO A 155 -6.16 -15.16 13.36
CA PRO A 155 -7.13 -14.18 12.90
C PRO A 155 -7.07 -14.03 11.38
N ASP A 156 -8.24 -13.95 10.76
CA ASP A 156 -8.40 -13.75 9.31
C ASP A 156 -8.41 -12.25 8.98
N TRP A 157 -7.25 -11.70 8.73
CA TRP A 157 -7.06 -10.30 8.36
C TRP A 157 -7.80 -9.91 7.06
N SER A 158 -8.15 -10.87 6.20
CA SER A 158 -8.96 -10.59 5.01
C SER A 158 -10.38 -10.13 5.35
N LYS A 159 -10.80 -10.24 6.63
CA LYS A 159 -12.10 -9.79 7.14
C LYS A 159 -12.06 -8.45 7.87
N LEU A 160 -10.93 -7.75 7.83
CA LEU A 160 -10.75 -6.45 8.47
C LEU A 160 -11.89 -5.47 8.13
N PHE A 161 -12.33 -5.46 6.87
CA PHE A 161 -13.43 -4.62 6.40
C PHE A 161 -14.80 -4.90 7.05
N LYS A 162 -14.94 -6.00 7.77
CA LYS A 162 -16.16 -6.36 8.51
C LYS A 162 -16.15 -5.87 9.95
N LEU A 163 -15.01 -5.40 10.44
CA LEU A 163 -14.91 -4.78 11.75
C LEU A 163 -15.47 -3.36 11.71
N GLU A 164 -15.72 -2.80 12.89
CA GLU A 164 -16.11 -1.40 13.03
C GLU A 164 -15.07 -0.48 12.41
N ALA A 165 -15.54 0.49 11.61
CA ALA A 165 -14.67 1.44 10.93
C ALA A 165 -13.81 2.28 11.89
N SER A 166 -14.33 2.58 13.10
CA SER A 166 -13.60 3.29 14.16
C SER A 166 -12.37 2.54 14.62
N LEU A 167 -12.51 1.23 14.86
CA LEU A 167 -11.41 0.37 15.32
C LEU A 167 -10.32 0.22 14.25
N VAL A 168 -10.73 -0.04 13.00
CA VAL A 168 -9.81 -0.12 11.87
C VAL A 168 -9.16 1.24 11.61
N GLY A 169 -9.90 2.32 11.81
CA GLY A 169 -9.42 3.69 11.67
C GLY A 169 -8.25 4.02 12.60
N GLU A 170 -8.32 3.66 13.88
CA GLU A 170 -7.19 3.85 14.82
C GLU A 170 -5.92 3.15 14.32
N TYR A 171 -6.08 1.94 13.80
CA TYR A 171 -5.01 1.13 13.26
C TYR A 171 -4.40 1.74 11.98
N ALA A 172 -5.22 2.14 11.01
CA ALA A 172 -4.80 2.71 9.73
C ALA A 172 -4.17 4.11 9.91
N GLN A 173 -4.74 4.95 10.81
CA GLN A 173 -4.17 6.25 11.15
C GLN A 173 -2.78 6.13 11.76
N TYR A 174 -2.54 5.08 12.56
CA TYR A 174 -1.21 4.80 13.08
C TYR A 174 -0.22 4.51 11.94
N ASP A 175 -0.59 3.70 10.93
CA ASP A 175 0.29 3.37 9.82
C ASP A 175 0.61 4.61 8.98
N ALA A 176 -0.38 5.41 8.62
CA ALA A 176 -0.16 6.64 7.89
C ALA A 176 0.77 7.61 8.66
N LYS A 177 0.51 7.81 9.96
CA LYS A 177 1.35 8.69 10.79
C LYS A 177 2.77 8.17 10.94
N SER A 178 2.93 6.88 11.22
CA SER A 178 4.27 6.27 11.37
C SER A 178 5.07 6.36 10.09
N THR A 179 4.43 6.17 8.94
CA THR A 179 5.04 6.36 7.62
C THR A 179 5.58 7.78 7.45
N TYR A 180 4.80 8.79 7.84
CA TYR A 180 5.25 10.18 7.83
C TYR A 180 6.45 10.40 8.77
N ASP A 181 6.33 9.94 10.02
CA ASP A 181 7.35 10.15 11.04
C ASP A 181 8.69 9.50 10.65
N ILE A 182 8.65 8.27 10.08
CA ILE A 182 9.85 7.58 9.57
C ILE A 182 10.50 8.40 8.46
N TYR A 183 9.73 8.90 7.49
CA TYR A 183 10.30 9.71 6.42
C TYR A 183 10.97 10.99 6.95
N GLN A 184 10.38 11.65 7.97
CA GLN A 184 11.02 12.82 8.60
C GLN A 184 12.35 12.47 9.26
N LEU A 185 12.51 11.24 9.77
CA LEU A 185 13.76 10.74 10.35
C LEU A 185 14.76 10.30 9.27
N GLN A 186 14.30 9.77 8.14
CA GLN A 186 15.16 9.35 7.02
C GLN A 186 15.76 10.54 6.25
N LYS A 187 15.02 11.63 6.08
CA LYS A 187 15.47 12.83 5.33
C LYS A 187 16.86 13.32 5.72
N PRO A 188 17.16 13.62 6.99
CA PRO A 188 18.48 14.11 7.38
C PRO A 188 19.59 13.08 7.17
N ILE A 189 19.27 11.78 7.22
CA ILE A 189 20.24 10.71 6.97
C ILE A 189 20.56 10.64 5.47
N ILE A 190 19.55 10.69 4.59
CA ILE A 190 19.73 10.75 3.13
C ILE A 190 20.65 11.92 2.76
N GLU A 191 20.44 13.09 3.38
CA GLU A 191 21.24 14.28 3.15
C GLU A 191 22.68 14.11 3.64
N ALA A 192 22.85 13.57 4.84
CA ALA A 192 24.18 13.32 5.43
C ALA A 192 25.00 12.31 4.65
N GLU A 193 24.36 11.26 4.11
CA GLU A 193 24.99 10.20 3.32
C GLU A 193 25.16 10.57 1.82
N GLY A 194 24.63 11.72 1.38
CA GLY A 194 24.72 12.18 -0.01
C GLY A 194 23.89 11.35 -0.99
N LEU A 195 22.80 10.73 -0.54
CA LEU A 195 21.97 9.79 -1.30
C LEU A 195 20.79 10.47 -2.03
N GLN A 196 20.68 11.80 -2.02
CA GLN A 196 19.53 12.52 -2.57
C GLN A 196 19.25 12.18 -4.04
N ALA A 197 20.32 12.10 -4.86
CA ALA A 197 20.15 11.85 -6.30
C ALA A 197 19.62 10.44 -6.58
N VAL A 198 20.05 9.42 -5.83
CA VAL A 198 19.54 8.08 -6.00
C VAL A 198 18.13 7.92 -5.42
N ALA A 199 17.84 8.57 -4.28
CA ALA A 199 16.49 8.61 -3.71
C ALA A 199 15.48 9.28 -4.67
N GLU A 200 15.89 10.35 -5.36
CA GLU A 200 15.08 11.00 -6.39
C GLU A 200 14.84 10.06 -7.59
N LEU A 201 15.89 9.37 -8.05
CA LEU A 201 15.76 8.39 -9.14
C LEU A 201 14.75 7.29 -8.79
N GLU A 202 14.86 6.71 -7.60
CA GLU A 202 13.92 5.67 -7.12
C GLU A 202 12.49 6.19 -7.01
N SER A 203 12.30 7.42 -6.54
CA SER A 203 10.99 8.08 -6.51
C SER A 203 10.39 8.24 -7.91
N GLN A 204 11.19 8.64 -8.90
CA GLN A 204 10.75 8.76 -10.29
C GLN A 204 10.45 7.42 -10.96
N LEU A 205 10.99 6.31 -10.46
CA LEU A 205 10.68 4.97 -10.95
C LEU A 205 9.30 4.44 -10.49
N ILE A 206 8.76 4.94 -9.37
CA ILE A 206 7.49 4.47 -8.84
C ILE A 206 6.36 4.57 -9.88
N PRO A 207 6.07 5.73 -10.50
CA PRO A 207 5.03 5.84 -11.52
C PRO A 207 5.33 4.99 -12.76
N VAL A 208 6.59 4.87 -13.17
CA VAL A 208 6.97 4.04 -14.32
C VAL A 208 6.65 2.57 -14.07
N LEU A 209 7.00 2.04 -12.89
CA LEU A 209 6.70 0.67 -12.51
C LEU A 209 5.20 0.42 -12.36
N HIS A 210 4.45 1.43 -11.91
CA HIS A 210 3.00 1.39 -11.86
C HIS A 210 2.39 1.29 -13.27
N ASP A 211 2.84 2.11 -14.21
CA ASP A 211 2.39 2.08 -15.61
C ASP A 211 2.72 0.73 -16.27
N MET A 212 3.93 0.21 -16.05
CA MET A 212 4.30 -1.13 -16.52
C MET A 212 3.35 -2.21 -15.98
N ARG A 213 2.94 -2.08 -14.72
CA ARG A 213 2.01 -3.01 -14.06
C ARG A 213 0.61 -2.95 -14.67
N ILE A 214 0.11 -1.75 -14.97
CA ILE A 214 -1.21 -1.56 -15.59
C ILE A 214 -1.22 -2.06 -17.04
N ASN A 215 -0.19 -1.71 -17.81
CA ASN A 215 -0.08 -2.10 -19.21
C ASN A 215 0.14 -3.61 -19.38
N GLY A 216 0.80 -4.26 -18.42
CA GLY A 216 1.12 -5.68 -18.46
C GLY A 216 2.12 -6.04 -19.57
N VAL A 217 2.26 -7.33 -19.81
CA VAL A 217 3.14 -7.87 -20.85
C VAL A 217 2.30 -8.69 -21.83
N PRO A 218 2.37 -8.42 -23.16
CA PRO A 218 1.68 -9.23 -24.14
C PRO A 218 2.28 -10.64 -24.20
N VAL A 219 1.42 -11.66 -24.15
CA VAL A 219 1.82 -13.06 -24.25
C VAL A 219 1.19 -13.67 -25.51
N ASN A 220 2.01 -14.35 -26.31
CA ASN A 220 1.51 -15.16 -27.41
C ASN A 220 0.93 -16.46 -26.85
N ILE A 221 -0.39 -16.47 -26.66
CA ILE A 221 -1.11 -17.58 -26.03
C ILE A 221 -0.94 -18.87 -26.85
N ALA A 222 -1.06 -18.80 -28.18
CA ALA A 222 -0.95 -19.98 -29.05
C ALA A 222 0.43 -20.64 -28.91
N LYS A 223 1.51 -19.84 -28.90
CA LYS A 223 2.87 -20.36 -28.70
C LYS A 223 3.07 -20.92 -27.30
N ALA A 224 2.48 -20.29 -26.27
CA ALA A 224 2.57 -20.77 -24.90
C ALA A 224 1.84 -22.13 -24.73
N GLU A 225 0.69 -22.31 -25.37
CA GLU A 225 -0.07 -23.57 -25.37
C GLU A 225 0.67 -24.68 -26.14
N GLU A 226 1.30 -24.35 -27.28
CA GLU A 226 2.14 -25.27 -28.05
C GLU A 226 3.31 -25.77 -27.21
N GLU A 227 4.06 -24.87 -26.59
CA GLU A 227 5.20 -25.20 -25.71
C GLU A 227 4.75 -26.00 -24.48
N ASN A 228 3.63 -25.64 -23.86
CA ASN A 228 3.09 -26.40 -22.74
C ASN A 228 2.76 -27.86 -23.14
N SER A 229 2.16 -28.04 -24.32
CA SER A 229 1.83 -29.37 -24.83
C SER A 229 3.09 -30.19 -25.13
N ARG A 230 4.12 -29.55 -25.70
CA ARG A 230 5.43 -30.19 -25.94
C ARG A 230 6.08 -30.65 -24.62
N LEU A 231 6.12 -29.74 -23.63
CA LEU A 231 6.73 -30.06 -22.32
C LEU A 231 5.96 -31.15 -21.55
N LEU A 232 4.64 -31.18 -21.64
CA LEU A 232 3.83 -32.25 -21.04
C LEU A 232 4.12 -33.61 -21.71
N PHE A 233 4.28 -33.65 -23.03
CA PHE A 233 4.66 -34.86 -23.73
C PHE A 233 6.06 -35.34 -23.34
N GLU A 234 7.07 -34.47 -23.38
CA GLU A 234 8.43 -34.79 -22.96
C GLU A 234 8.50 -35.31 -21.49
N ASN A 235 7.76 -34.67 -20.59
CA ASN A 235 7.67 -35.11 -19.20
C ASN A 235 7.04 -36.50 -19.07
N SER A 236 6.00 -36.80 -19.85
CA SER A 236 5.38 -38.15 -19.85
C SER A 236 6.33 -39.23 -20.31
N VAL A 237 7.13 -38.95 -21.34
CA VAL A 237 8.16 -39.90 -21.85
C VAL A 237 9.23 -40.14 -20.80
N MET A 238 9.73 -39.06 -20.14
CA MET A 238 10.75 -39.23 -19.08
C MET A 238 10.23 -39.99 -17.86
N LEU A 239 8.94 -39.88 -17.54
CA LEU A 239 8.34 -40.63 -16.42
C LEU A 239 8.14 -42.11 -16.73
N GLU A 240 8.06 -42.53 -18.00
CA GLU A 240 7.97 -43.92 -18.42
C GLU A 240 9.36 -44.61 -18.45
N GLU A 241 10.44 -43.83 -18.43
CA GLU A 241 11.83 -44.31 -18.43
C GLU A 241 12.39 -44.56 -17.01
N ILE A 242 11.66 -44.14 -15.96
CA ILE A 242 12.03 -44.31 -14.52
C ILE A 242 11.28 -45.48 -13.91
#